data_876f84ea7715588f906124886d3c7415
#
_entry.id   876f84ea7715588f906124886d3c7415
#
_cell.length_a   1.000
_cell.length_b   1.000
_cell.length_c   1.000
_cell.angle_alpha   90.00
_cell.angle_beta   90.00
_cell.angle_gamma   90.00
#
_symmetry.space_group_name_H-M   'P 1'
#
loop_
_entity.id
_entity.type
_entity.pdbx_description
1 polymer ?
#
loop_
_entity_poly.entity_id
_entity_poly.type
_entity_poly.pdbx_seq_one_letter_code
_entity_poly.pdbx_strand_id
1 'polypeptide(L)'
;MGTYNYTSTLKFQVLEPRIMFDGAAIFTGAEALDQVENQNTSQIQNDINQNDSVEILLKNKDTKKEIVFIDKGVDDYQTIVNSIDVSKSIYLIDTHENGFVKIQDVLSNQTDVNAIHIVGHANVGQVVLGNSVLNAETINSFKSNLESIGESLTKDGDILFYGCNLAKGEQGKLLVQQIGNITQADIAASDDITGEGGDWLLEVERGIIEAKNLEVNHYNSSLVTLTGVTSSSGFVVESGTNLLAGQNAANTASNA
;
A
#
# COMPACT_ATOMS: atom_id res chain seq x y z
N MET A 1 10.99 37.20 56.66
CA MET A 1 10.59 36.10 55.78
C MET A 1 10.37 36.70 54.41
N GLY A 2 11.33 36.58 53.53
CA GLY A 2 11.26 37.13 52.17
C GLY A 2 10.85 36.06 51.19
N THR A 3 9.76 36.29 50.45
CA THR A 3 9.27 35.43 49.38
C THR A 3 10.03 35.78 48.07
N TYR A 4 10.82 34.84 47.57
CA TYR A 4 11.43 34.95 46.26
C TYR A 4 10.45 34.45 45.18
N ASN A 5 9.98 35.38 44.36
CA ASN A 5 9.25 35.04 43.12
C ASN A 5 10.25 34.83 42.01
N TYR A 6 10.41 33.57 41.59
CA TYR A 6 11.13 33.26 40.34
C TYR A 6 10.14 33.31 39.15
N THR A 7 10.20 34.38 38.41
CA THR A 7 9.61 34.40 37.05
C THR A 7 10.70 33.96 36.07
N SER A 8 10.66 32.68 35.64
CA SER A 8 11.49 32.19 34.57
C SER A 8 10.87 32.59 33.25
N THR A 9 11.40 33.61 32.62
CA THR A 9 11.09 33.95 31.22
C THR A 9 11.85 33.00 30.34
N LEU A 10 11.16 32.01 29.71
CA LEU A 10 11.72 31.21 28.65
C LEU A 10 11.95 32.11 27.44
N LYS A 11 13.20 32.50 27.20
CA LYS A 11 13.62 33.11 25.94
C LYS A 11 13.77 32.01 24.93
N PHE A 12 12.80 31.87 24.02
CA PHE A 12 13.00 31.10 22.82
C PHE A 12 14.02 31.84 21.96
N GLN A 13 15.22 31.30 21.88
CA GLN A 13 16.22 31.75 20.94
C GLN A 13 15.79 31.17 19.58
N VAL A 14 15.40 32.06 18.68
CA VAL A 14 15.18 31.69 17.28
C VAL A 14 16.47 31.08 16.79
N LEU A 15 16.46 29.80 16.48
CA LEU A 15 17.58 29.14 15.82
C LEU A 15 17.75 29.82 14.46
N GLU A 16 18.89 30.49 14.31
CA GLU A 16 19.27 31.08 13.02
C GLU A 16 19.21 29.98 11.95
N PRO A 17 18.77 30.30 10.71
CA PRO A 17 18.72 29.36 9.60
C PRO A 17 20.14 29.11 9.05
N ARG A 18 21.00 28.53 9.87
CA ARG A 18 22.34 28.06 9.48
C ARG A 18 22.43 26.56 9.64
N ILE A 19 21.47 25.84 9.08
CA ILE A 19 21.73 24.46 8.68
C ILE A 19 22.23 24.58 7.24
N MET A 20 23.53 24.72 7.09
CA MET A 20 24.16 24.51 5.82
C MET A 20 24.09 23.00 5.52
N PHE A 21 23.04 22.58 4.84
CA PHE A 21 23.09 21.33 4.12
C PHE A 21 23.96 21.55 2.89
N ASP A 22 25.06 20.86 2.89
CA ASP A 22 25.97 20.76 1.76
C ASP A 22 25.24 20.01 0.65
N GLY A 23 24.81 20.69 -0.39
CA GLY A 23 24.21 20.07 -1.53
C GLY A 23 23.20 20.92 -2.29
N ALA A 24 23.35 21.01 -3.58
CA ALA A 24 22.62 21.82 -4.55
C ALA A 24 21.10 21.57 -4.66
N ALA A 25 20.52 20.69 -3.83
CA ALA A 25 19.12 20.31 -3.90
C ALA A 25 18.15 21.26 -3.18
N ILE A 26 18.64 22.24 -2.41
CA ILE A 26 17.78 23.16 -1.64
C ILE A 26 17.39 24.40 -2.43
N PHE A 27 18.13 24.73 -3.50
CA PHE A 27 17.87 25.96 -4.25
C PHE A 27 16.56 25.93 -5.06
N THR A 28 16.10 24.75 -5.48
CA THR A 28 14.83 24.63 -6.22
C THR A 28 13.59 24.74 -5.32
N GLY A 29 13.72 24.41 -4.03
CA GLY A 29 12.64 24.57 -3.08
C GLY A 29 12.43 25.99 -2.58
N ALA A 30 13.51 26.78 -2.46
CA ALA A 30 13.44 28.15 -2.00
C ALA A 30 12.84 29.09 -3.07
N GLU A 31 13.15 28.87 -4.34
CA GLU A 31 12.57 29.67 -5.44
C GLU A 31 11.07 29.40 -5.62
N ALA A 32 10.61 28.18 -5.34
CA ALA A 32 9.18 27.86 -5.37
C ALA A 32 8.40 28.53 -4.22
N LEU A 33 9.00 28.71 -3.07
CA LEU A 33 8.39 29.41 -1.93
C LEU A 33 8.31 30.92 -2.14
N ASP A 34 9.31 31.54 -2.75
CA ASP A 34 9.30 32.97 -3.06
C ASP A 34 8.23 33.37 -4.09
N GLN A 35 7.88 32.47 -5.00
CA GLN A 35 6.81 32.73 -5.97
C GLN A 35 5.41 32.58 -5.37
N VAL A 36 5.24 31.75 -4.35
CA VAL A 36 3.97 31.60 -3.62
C VAL A 36 3.77 32.75 -2.62
N GLU A 37 4.83 33.25 -1.99
CA GLU A 37 4.75 34.40 -1.08
C GLU A 37 4.32 35.69 -1.76
N ASN A 38 4.73 35.94 -3.00
CA ASN A 38 4.44 37.20 -3.69
C ASN A 38 3.03 37.33 -4.26
N GLN A 39 2.24 36.24 -4.34
CA GLN A 39 0.87 36.32 -4.82
C GLN A 39 -0.22 36.26 -3.73
N ASN A 40 0.10 35.79 -2.54
CA ASN A 40 -0.88 35.62 -1.45
C ASN A 40 -0.66 36.52 -0.23
N THR A 41 0.48 37.23 -0.14
CA THR A 41 0.81 38.01 1.06
C THR A 41 -0.01 39.27 1.22
N SER A 42 -0.66 39.77 0.17
CA SER A 42 -1.44 41.02 0.22
C SER A 42 -2.87 40.86 0.76
N GLN A 43 -3.39 39.66 0.85
CA GLN A 43 -4.75 39.40 1.36
C GLN A 43 -4.81 38.71 2.72
N ILE A 44 -3.72 38.11 3.19
CA ILE A 44 -3.70 37.33 4.42
C ILE A 44 -3.21 38.14 5.64
N GLN A 45 -2.65 39.34 5.43
CA GLN A 45 -2.01 40.11 6.48
C GLN A 45 -2.96 40.80 7.49
N ASN A 46 -4.27 40.77 7.27
CA ASN A 46 -5.20 41.51 8.13
C ASN A 46 -5.98 40.69 9.17
N ASP A 47 -5.92 39.33 9.15
CA ASP A 47 -6.81 38.54 10.01
C ASP A 47 -6.15 37.38 10.78
N ILE A 48 -4.82 37.25 10.82
CA ILE A 48 -4.20 36.09 11.45
C ILE A 48 -3.46 36.44 12.73
N ASN A 49 -4.04 36.07 13.86
CA ASN A 49 -3.32 35.93 15.13
C ASN A 49 -2.25 34.81 14.97
N GLN A 50 -1.00 35.08 15.32
CA GLN A 50 0.18 34.23 15.02
C GLN A 50 0.09 32.75 15.49
N ASN A 51 -0.89 32.40 16.31
CA ASN A 51 -1.09 31.02 16.77
C ASN A 51 -1.95 30.17 15.81
N ASP A 52 -2.78 30.78 14.94
CA ASP A 52 -3.66 30.03 14.04
C ASP A 52 -2.94 29.57 12.75
N SER A 53 -1.84 30.25 12.39
CA SER A 53 -1.15 30.01 11.09
C SER A 53 -0.50 28.61 11.01
N VAL A 54 0.06 28.13 12.14
CA VAL A 54 0.71 26.81 12.20
C VAL A 54 -0.34 25.69 12.20
N GLU A 55 -1.49 25.93 12.85
CA GLU A 55 -2.58 24.96 12.93
C GLU A 55 -3.31 24.83 11.58
N ILE A 56 -3.43 25.92 10.82
CA ILE A 56 -4.01 25.91 9.46
C ILE A 56 -3.07 25.20 8.48
N LEU A 57 -1.75 25.41 8.56
CA LEU A 57 -0.77 24.70 7.73
C LEU A 57 -0.72 23.20 8.05
N LEU A 58 -0.95 22.82 9.29
CA LEU A 58 -1.03 21.41 9.71
C LEU A 58 -2.38 20.77 9.34
N LYS A 59 -3.47 21.54 9.33
CA LYS A 59 -4.80 21.06 8.89
C LYS A 59 -4.93 20.91 7.38
N ASN A 60 -4.15 21.64 6.58
CA ASN A 60 -4.19 21.55 5.12
C ASN A 60 -3.29 20.45 4.55
N LYS A 61 -2.57 19.72 5.38
CA LYS A 61 -1.95 18.48 4.99
C LYS A 61 -2.96 17.34 5.23
N ASP A 62 -3.94 17.25 4.36
CA ASP A 62 -4.78 16.07 4.18
C ASP A 62 -3.89 14.92 3.70
N THR A 63 -2.99 14.48 4.58
CA THR A 63 -2.18 13.30 4.32
C THR A 63 -3.08 12.10 4.49
N LYS A 64 -3.67 11.66 3.38
CA LYS A 64 -4.36 10.38 3.34
C LYS A 64 -3.44 9.32 3.94
N LYS A 65 -3.95 8.59 4.93
CA LYS A 65 -3.22 7.51 5.57
C LYS A 65 -3.35 6.27 4.70
N GLU A 66 -2.29 5.96 3.98
CA GLU A 66 -2.24 4.81 3.10
C GLU A 66 -1.16 3.83 3.57
N ILE A 67 -1.49 2.54 3.56
CA ILE A 67 -0.63 1.46 4.04
C ILE A 67 -0.44 0.46 2.91
N VAL A 68 0.81 0.06 2.69
CA VAL A 68 1.19 -0.92 1.66
C VAL A 68 1.72 -2.18 2.32
N PHE A 69 1.12 -3.31 2.01
CA PHE A 69 1.61 -4.64 2.39
C PHE A 69 2.23 -5.32 1.16
N ILE A 70 3.47 -5.78 1.29
CA ILE A 70 4.20 -6.44 0.20
C ILE A 70 4.65 -7.81 0.67
N ASP A 71 4.25 -8.84 -0.07
CA ASP A 71 4.72 -10.22 0.15
C ASP A 71 6.19 -10.34 -0.28
N LYS A 72 7.05 -10.81 0.62
CA LYS A 72 8.46 -11.08 0.34
C LYS A 72 8.68 -12.29 -0.58
N GLY A 73 7.64 -13.08 -0.82
CA GLY A 73 7.63 -14.13 -1.84
C GLY A 73 7.62 -13.60 -3.27
N VAL A 74 7.27 -12.32 -3.46
CA VAL A 74 7.32 -11.65 -4.77
C VAL A 74 8.78 -11.43 -5.16
N ASP A 75 9.13 -11.84 -6.39
CA ASP A 75 10.47 -11.63 -6.93
C ASP A 75 10.81 -10.15 -6.96
N ASP A 76 12.05 -9.82 -6.57
CA ASP A 76 12.55 -8.43 -6.53
C ASP A 76 11.60 -7.44 -5.83
N TYR A 77 10.97 -7.86 -4.73
CA TYR A 77 10.07 -7.00 -3.96
C TYR A 77 10.74 -5.69 -3.49
N GLN A 78 12.06 -5.65 -3.38
CA GLN A 78 12.82 -4.46 -3.05
C GLN A 78 12.64 -3.34 -4.08
N THR A 79 12.56 -3.66 -5.36
CA THR A 79 12.27 -2.68 -6.41
C THR A 79 10.87 -2.09 -6.22
N ILE A 80 9.89 -2.89 -5.81
CA ILE A 80 8.55 -2.39 -5.46
C ILE A 80 8.64 -1.45 -4.26
N VAL A 81 9.29 -1.88 -3.17
CA VAL A 81 9.49 -1.05 -1.96
C VAL A 81 10.12 0.31 -2.31
N ASN A 82 11.16 0.31 -3.14
CA ASN A 82 11.88 1.53 -3.53
C ASN A 82 11.06 2.46 -4.43
N SER A 83 10.01 1.95 -5.08
CA SER A 83 9.12 2.73 -5.95
C SER A 83 7.95 3.37 -5.19
N ILE A 84 7.65 2.92 -3.97
CA ILE A 84 6.53 3.44 -3.18
C ILE A 84 6.86 4.83 -2.64
N ASP A 85 5.88 5.73 -2.76
CA ASP A 85 5.97 7.09 -2.23
C ASP A 85 6.20 7.07 -0.70
N VAL A 86 7.11 7.91 -0.22
CA VAL A 86 7.52 8.00 1.19
C VAL A 86 6.39 8.40 2.15
N SER A 87 5.27 8.92 1.64
CA SER A 87 4.08 9.24 2.44
C SER A 87 3.32 7.99 2.89
N LYS A 88 3.53 6.85 2.24
CA LYS A 88 2.87 5.58 2.54
C LYS A 88 3.68 4.76 3.54
N SER A 89 3.00 4.10 4.46
CA SER A 89 3.62 3.15 5.39
C SER A 89 3.74 1.78 4.76
N ILE A 90 4.94 1.20 4.73
CA ILE A 90 5.18 -0.11 4.10
C ILE A 90 5.39 -1.17 5.18
N TYR A 91 4.72 -2.31 5.03
CA TYR A 91 4.89 -3.51 5.84
C TYR A 91 5.18 -4.71 4.95
N LEU A 92 6.18 -5.48 5.31
CA LEU A 92 6.55 -6.69 4.60
C LEU A 92 5.89 -7.90 5.25
N ILE A 93 5.35 -8.80 4.42
CA ILE A 93 4.81 -10.11 4.81
C ILE A 93 5.88 -11.16 4.54
N ASP A 94 6.27 -11.93 5.56
CA ASP A 94 7.23 -13.02 5.40
C ASP A 94 6.57 -14.24 4.74
N THR A 95 7.33 -14.97 3.94
CA THR A 95 6.84 -16.16 3.23
C THR A 95 6.34 -17.29 4.14
N HIS A 96 6.72 -17.28 5.42
CA HIS A 96 6.34 -18.29 6.41
C HIS A 96 5.23 -17.84 7.35
N GLU A 97 4.77 -16.59 7.27
CA GLU A 97 3.65 -16.10 8.08
C GLU A 97 2.33 -16.07 7.31
N ASN A 98 1.22 -16.10 8.05
CA ASN A 98 -0.10 -15.91 7.45
C ASN A 98 -0.30 -14.43 7.14
N GLY A 99 -0.37 -14.08 5.85
CA GLY A 99 -0.43 -12.69 5.41
C GLY A 99 -1.68 -11.94 5.90
N PHE A 100 -2.84 -12.59 5.97
CA PHE A 100 -4.07 -11.94 6.44
C PHE A 100 -4.07 -11.70 7.95
N VAL A 101 -3.47 -12.59 8.73
CA VAL A 101 -3.22 -12.37 10.16
C VAL A 101 -2.25 -11.23 10.36
N LYS A 102 -1.15 -11.19 9.58
CA LYS A 102 -0.17 -10.09 9.63
C LYS A 102 -0.81 -8.73 9.34
N ILE A 103 -1.65 -8.65 8.31
CA ILE A 103 -2.36 -7.41 7.97
C ILE A 103 -3.26 -7.00 9.14
N GLN A 104 -4.07 -7.91 9.69
CA GLN A 104 -4.91 -7.64 10.86
C GLN A 104 -4.09 -7.15 12.04
N ASP A 105 -2.97 -7.81 12.37
CA ASP A 105 -2.13 -7.44 13.52
C ASP A 105 -1.57 -6.01 13.39
N VAL A 106 -1.09 -5.66 12.19
CA VAL A 106 -0.60 -4.30 11.91
C VAL A 106 -1.73 -3.28 12.03
N LEU A 107 -2.91 -3.61 11.54
CA LEU A 107 -4.07 -2.71 11.52
C LEU A 107 -4.81 -2.62 12.85
N SER A 108 -4.61 -3.57 13.78
CA SER A 108 -5.30 -3.60 15.08
C SER A 108 -5.15 -2.34 15.93
N ASN A 109 -4.08 -1.58 15.71
CA ASN A 109 -3.81 -0.30 16.38
C ASN A 109 -3.92 0.89 15.41
N GLN A 110 -4.57 0.71 14.26
CA GLN A 110 -4.74 1.74 13.25
C GLN A 110 -6.22 2.07 13.09
N THR A 111 -6.53 3.34 12.93
CA THR A 111 -7.85 3.86 12.59
C THR A 111 -7.73 4.88 11.47
N ASP A 112 -8.83 5.14 10.82
CA ASP A 112 -8.93 6.17 9.77
C ASP A 112 -7.92 5.94 8.64
N VAL A 113 -7.69 4.68 8.26
CA VAL A 113 -6.89 4.31 7.10
C VAL A 113 -7.70 4.60 5.84
N ASN A 114 -7.14 5.39 4.92
CA ASN A 114 -7.81 5.77 3.69
C ASN A 114 -7.67 4.71 2.59
N ALA A 115 -6.50 4.03 2.55
CA ALA A 115 -6.30 2.94 1.61
C ALA A 115 -5.31 1.89 2.12
N ILE A 116 -5.57 0.66 1.75
CA ILE A 116 -4.70 -0.49 1.97
C ILE A 116 -4.32 -1.05 0.60
N HIS A 117 -3.03 -1.01 0.27
CA HIS A 117 -2.48 -1.62 -0.94
C HIS A 117 -1.87 -2.97 -0.58
N ILE A 118 -2.23 -4.01 -1.30
CA ILE A 118 -1.77 -5.39 -1.06
C ILE A 118 -1.09 -5.89 -2.32
N VAL A 119 0.21 -6.17 -2.23
CA VAL A 119 1.03 -6.68 -3.33
C VAL A 119 1.43 -8.12 -3.03
N GLY A 120 1.01 -9.04 -3.87
CA GLY A 120 1.28 -10.46 -3.72
C GLY A 120 1.04 -11.24 -4.99
N HIS A 121 1.41 -12.51 -4.98
CA HIS A 121 1.10 -13.41 -6.09
C HIS A 121 -0.40 -13.68 -6.17
N ALA A 122 -0.94 -13.69 -7.39
CA ALA A 122 -2.34 -14.01 -7.60
C ALA A 122 -2.58 -14.85 -8.87
N ASN A 123 -3.78 -15.37 -8.95
CA ASN A 123 -4.36 -16.03 -10.13
C ASN A 123 -5.88 -15.82 -10.09
N VAL A 124 -6.58 -16.27 -11.10
CA VAL A 124 -8.03 -16.09 -11.22
C VAL A 124 -8.76 -16.53 -9.94
N GLY A 125 -9.35 -15.55 -9.25
CA GLY A 125 -10.11 -15.78 -8.01
C GLY A 125 -9.28 -16.28 -6.82
N GLN A 126 -7.97 -16.00 -6.81
CA GLN A 126 -7.09 -16.41 -5.74
C GLN A 126 -5.96 -15.42 -5.52
N VAL A 127 -5.64 -15.09 -4.27
CA VAL A 127 -4.46 -14.33 -3.86
C VAL A 127 -3.66 -15.10 -2.82
N VAL A 128 -2.34 -15.03 -2.91
CA VAL A 128 -1.39 -15.67 -1.99
C VAL A 128 -0.63 -14.58 -1.25
N LEU A 129 -0.61 -14.67 0.09
CA LEU A 129 0.14 -13.77 0.96
C LEU A 129 0.85 -14.55 2.03
N GLY A 130 2.18 -14.56 2.00
CA GLY A 130 3.00 -15.42 2.83
C GLY A 130 2.65 -16.89 2.59
N ASN A 131 2.27 -17.61 3.65
CA ASN A 131 1.81 -19.01 3.54
C ASN A 131 0.29 -19.17 3.47
N SER A 132 -0.46 -18.10 3.26
CA SER A 132 -1.92 -18.12 3.23
C SER A 132 -2.47 -17.90 1.82
N VAL A 133 -3.57 -18.56 1.54
CA VAL A 133 -4.29 -18.50 0.24
C VAL A 133 -5.73 -18.08 0.50
N LEU A 134 -6.15 -16.96 -0.10
CA LEU A 134 -7.54 -16.50 -0.08
C LEU A 134 -8.17 -16.78 -1.43
N ASN A 135 -9.25 -17.55 -1.42
CA ASN A 135 -10.09 -17.87 -2.56
C ASN A 135 -11.53 -18.21 -2.09
N ALA A 136 -12.40 -18.62 -2.99
CA ALA A 136 -13.79 -18.94 -2.67
C ALA A 136 -13.96 -20.07 -1.61
N GLU A 137 -13.00 -20.98 -1.50
CA GLU A 137 -13.04 -22.10 -0.55
C GLU A 137 -12.57 -21.67 0.84
N THR A 138 -11.56 -20.79 0.91
CA THR A 138 -10.89 -20.40 2.14
C THR A 138 -11.42 -19.09 2.74
N ILE A 139 -12.14 -18.27 2.00
CA ILE A 139 -12.57 -16.92 2.41
C ILE A 139 -13.32 -16.94 3.75
N ASN A 140 -14.11 -17.97 4.02
CA ASN A 140 -14.83 -18.09 5.28
C ASN A 140 -13.91 -18.30 6.49
N SER A 141 -12.74 -18.89 6.30
CA SER A 141 -11.74 -19.03 7.38
C SER A 141 -11.02 -17.73 7.69
N PHE A 142 -11.00 -16.79 6.75
CA PHE A 142 -10.43 -15.45 6.91
C PHE A 142 -11.46 -14.37 7.22
N LYS A 143 -12.74 -14.75 7.42
CA LYS A 143 -13.82 -13.78 7.59
C LYS A 143 -13.53 -12.78 8.70
N SER A 144 -13.14 -13.23 9.89
CA SER A 144 -12.83 -12.36 11.02
C SER A 144 -11.63 -11.44 10.78
N ASN A 145 -10.62 -11.93 10.05
CA ASN A 145 -9.47 -11.09 9.68
C ASN A 145 -9.90 -9.99 8.71
N LEU A 146 -10.70 -10.33 7.69
CA LEU A 146 -11.21 -9.37 6.72
C LEU A 146 -12.15 -8.33 7.36
N GLU A 147 -13.04 -8.75 8.28
CA GLU A 147 -13.88 -7.82 9.05
C GLU A 147 -13.04 -6.83 9.84
N SER A 148 -12.02 -7.29 10.57
CA SER A 148 -11.10 -6.42 11.32
C SER A 148 -10.28 -5.49 10.41
N ILE A 149 -9.90 -5.95 9.23
CA ILE A 149 -9.22 -5.10 8.23
C ILE A 149 -10.16 -3.96 7.80
N GLY A 150 -11.41 -4.28 7.51
CA GLY A 150 -12.41 -3.27 7.15
C GLY A 150 -12.67 -2.26 8.26
N GLU A 151 -12.71 -2.68 9.53
CA GLU A 151 -12.92 -1.81 10.69
C GLU A 151 -11.81 -0.77 10.89
N SER A 152 -10.61 -0.97 10.33
CA SER A 152 -9.50 -0.02 10.38
C SER A 152 -9.63 1.12 9.37
N LEU A 153 -10.46 0.93 8.34
CA LEU A 153 -10.62 1.87 7.24
C LEU A 153 -11.54 3.03 7.62
N THR A 154 -11.40 4.14 6.89
CA THR A 154 -12.43 5.18 6.84
C THR A 154 -13.69 4.63 6.17
N LYS A 155 -14.80 5.38 6.29
CA LYS A 155 -16.07 5.00 5.65
C LYS A 155 -15.93 4.81 4.13
N ASP A 156 -15.10 5.60 3.50
CA ASP A 156 -14.85 5.61 2.06
C ASP A 156 -13.43 5.07 1.79
N GLY A 157 -13.01 4.04 2.55
CA GLY A 157 -11.66 3.48 2.48
C GLY A 157 -11.54 2.33 1.50
N ASP A 158 -10.42 2.28 0.79
CA ASP A 158 -10.15 1.38 -0.31
C ASP A 158 -9.24 0.22 0.08
N ILE A 159 -9.43 -0.94 -0.55
CA ILE A 159 -8.45 -2.03 -0.56
C ILE A 159 -8.09 -2.37 -2.02
N LEU A 160 -6.81 -2.18 -2.35
CA LEU A 160 -6.28 -2.33 -3.70
C LEU A 160 -5.38 -3.58 -3.76
N PHE A 161 -5.76 -4.55 -4.58
CA PHE A 161 -5.03 -5.81 -4.75
C PHE A 161 -4.22 -5.81 -6.04
N TYR A 162 -2.91 -5.84 -5.91
CA TYR A 162 -1.95 -5.98 -6.99
C TYR A 162 -1.49 -7.44 -7.07
N GLY A 163 -1.99 -8.13 -8.07
CA GLY A 163 -1.68 -9.54 -8.30
C GLY A 163 -2.31 -10.03 -9.61
N CYS A 164 -1.55 -10.74 -10.41
CA CYS A 164 -1.94 -11.11 -11.76
C CYS A 164 -3.29 -11.85 -11.83
N ASN A 165 -4.17 -11.37 -12.70
CA ASN A 165 -5.44 -12.00 -13.05
C ASN A 165 -6.41 -12.23 -11.86
N LEU A 166 -6.19 -11.62 -10.69
CA LEU A 166 -7.01 -11.86 -9.50
C LEU A 166 -8.51 -11.70 -9.79
N ALA A 167 -8.88 -10.59 -10.43
CA ALA A 167 -10.27 -10.26 -10.74
C ALA A 167 -10.75 -10.75 -12.10
N LYS A 168 -9.95 -11.56 -12.80
CA LYS A 168 -10.27 -12.05 -14.14
C LYS A 168 -11.49 -12.95 -14.17
N GLY A 169 -12.39 -12.70 -15.13
CA GLY A 169 -13.60 -13.49 -15.34
C GLY A 169 -14.58 -13.46 -14.18
N GLU A 170 -15.57 -14.33 -14.20
CA GLU A 170 -16.63 -14.34 -13.19
C GLU A 170 -16.10 -14.77 -11.80
N GLN A 171 -15.20 -15.76 -11.76
CA GLN A 171 -14.64 -16.26 -10.51
C GLN A 171 -13.82 -15.17 -9.77
N GLY A 172 -12.99 -14.42 -10.50
CA GLY A 172 -12.23 -13.33 -9.92
C GLY A 172 -13.13 -12.21 -9.42
N LYS A 173 -14.10 -11.79 -10.21
CA LYS A 173 -15.09 -10.76 -9.83
C LYS A 173 -15.91 -11.16 -8.61
N LEU A 174 -16.31 -12.45 -8.51
CA LEU A 174 -17.01 -12.95 -7.35
C LEU A 174 -16.16 -12.89 -6.06
N LEU A 175 -14.86 -13.20 -6.15
CA LEU A 175 -13.98 -13.06 -4.99
C LEU A 175 -13.86 -11.60 -4.55
N VAL A 176 -13.63 -10.67 -5.49
CA VAL A 176 -13.60 -9.21 -5.23
C VAL A 176 -14.89 -8.76 -4.54
N GLN A 177 -16.05 -9.20 -5.04
CA GLN A 177 -17.34 -8.89 -4.43
C GLN A 177 -17.47 -9.44 -3.01
N GLN A 178 -17.04 -10.69 -2.76
CA GLN A 178 -17.07 -11.32 -1.45
C GLN A 178 -16.17 -10.58 -0.44
N ILE A 179 -14.96 -10.23 -0.84
CA ILE A 179 -14.04 -9.44 0.01
C ILE A 179 -14.71 -8.12 0.39
N GLY A 180 -15.21 -7.35 -0.57
CA GLY A 180 -15.86 -6.08 -0.29
C GLY A 180 -17.14 -6.21 0.55
N ASN A 181 -17.88 -7.32 0.43
CA ASN A 181 -19.03 -7.57 1.30
C ASN A 181 -18.64 -7.86 2.76
N ILE A 182 -17.48 -8.48 2.99
CA ILE A 182 -16.98 -8.80 4.33
C ILE A 182 -16.32 -7.57 4.96
N THR A 183 -15.46 -6.88 4.22
CA THR A 183 -14.70 -5.73 4.71
C THR A 183 -15.54 -4.46 4.78
N GLN A 184 -16.63 -4.36 4.03
CA GLN A 184 -17.43 -3.15 3.77
C GLN A 184 -16.62 -2.03 3.10
N ALA A 185 -15.46 -2.35 2.54
CA ALA A 185 -14.58 -1.44 1.82
C ALA A 185 -14.89 -1.42 0.31
N ASP A 186 -14.41 -0.39 -0.34
CA ASP A 186 -14.32 -0.36 -1.79
C ASP A 186 -13.08 -1.11 -2.26
N ILE A 187 -13.19 -1.92 -3.30
CA ILE A 187 -12.14 -2.87 -3.72
C ILE A 187 -11.75 -2.62 -5.15
N ALA A 188 -10.44 -2.54 -5.41
CA ALA A 188 -9.89 -2.61 -6.77
C ALA A 188 -8.92 -3.78 -6.91
N ALA A 189 -8.94 -4.44 -8.07
CA ALA A 189 -8.07 -5.57 -8.35
C ALA A 189 -7.78 -5.71 -9.85
N SER A 190 -6.59 -6.21 -10.20
CA SER A 190 -6.19 -6.44 -11.60
C SER A 190 -6.88 -7.67 -12.19
N ASP A 191 -7.29 -7.57 -13.46
CA ASP A 191 -7.83 -8.68 -14.25
C ASP A 191 -6.86 -9.20 -15.32
N ASP A 192 -5.63 -8.69 -15.34
CA ASP A 192 -4.58 -9.13 -16.27
C ASP A 192 -3.22 -9.31 -15.56
N ILE A 193 -2.11 -9.17 -16.28
CA ILE A 193 -0.76 -9.33 -15.72
C ILE A 193 -0.33 -8.06 -15.00
N THR A 194 -0.01 -8.16 -13.71
CA THR A 194 0.61 -7.08 -12.95
C THR A 194 2.14 -7.24 -12.98
N GLY A 195 2.84 -6.21 -13.43
CA GLY A 195 4.30 -6.19 -13.56
C GLY A 195 4.78 -6.38 -14.99
N GLU A 196 5.89 -7.12 -15.19
CA GLU A 196 6.46 -7.33 -16.53
C GLU A 196 5.47 -8.04 -17.46
N GLY A 197 5.26 -7.46 -18.61
CA GLY A 197 4.30 -7.96 -19.62
C GLY A 197 2.87 -7.49 -19.41
N GLY A 198 2.62 -6.64 -18.42
CA GLY A 198 1.36 -5.98 -18.12
C GLY A 198 1.59 -4.60 -17.54
N ASP A 199 0.78 -4.22 -16.57
CA ASP A 199 0.88 -2.91 -15.93
C ASP A 199 0.56 -2.95 -14.42
N TRP A 200 0.28 -1.82 -13.79
CA TRP A 200 -0.09 -1.66 -12.39
C TRP A 200 -1.48 -1.05 -12.23
N LEU A 201 -2.30 -1.10 -13.27
CA LEU A 201 -3.70 -0.68 -13.21
C LEU A 201 -4.55 -1.76 -12.54
N LEU A 202 -5.68 -1.34 -12.00
CA LEU A 202 -6.65 -2.23 -11.35
C LEU A 202 -7.99 -2.02 -12.06
N GLU A 203 -8.30 -2.89 -13.02
CA GLU A 203 -9.39 -2.71 -13.98
C GLU A 203 -10.76 -3.05 -13.39
N VAL A 204 -10.79 -3.89 -12.34
CA VAL A 204 -12.05 -4.31 -11.73
C VAL A 204 -12.23 -3.60 -10.40
N GLU A 205 -13.23 -2.76 -10.35
CA GLU A 205 -13.61 -1.99 -9.16
C GLU A 205 -14.96 -2.43 -8.63
N ARG A 206 -15.09 -2.42 -7.29
CA ARG A 206 -16.33 -2.55 -6.55
C ARG A 206 -16.40 -1.37 -5.59
N GLY A 207 -17.32 -0.45 -5.83
CA GLY A 207 -17.42 0.83 -5.12
C GLY A 207 -16.77 1.97 -5.89
N ILE A 208 -16.35 3.00 -5.19
CA ILE A 208 -15.66 4.19 -5.75
C ILE A 208 -14.27 4.22 -5.17
N ILE A 209 -13.27 4.16 -6.01
CA ILE A 209 -11.86 4.13 -5.58
C ILE A 209 -11.30 5.55 -5.58
N GLU A 210 -10.96 6.06 -4.39
CA GLU A 210 -10.36 7.37 -4.19
C GLU A 210 -8.82 7.32 -4.12
N ALA A 211 -8.26 6.14 -3.85
CA ALA A 211 -6.82 5.95 -3.82
C ALA A 211 -6.24 5.82 -5.23
N LYS A 212 -5.02 6.33 -5.39
CA LYS A 212 -4.29 6.15 -6.65
C LYS A 212 -3.61 4.79 -6.69
N ASN A 213 -3.53 4.21 -7.88
CA ASN A 213 -2.72 3.02 -8.10
C ASN A 213 -1.25 3.26 -7.73
N LEU A 214 -0.56 2.20 -7.31
CA LEU A 214 0.87 2.25 -7.10
C LEU A 214 1.59 2.48 -8.43
N GLU A 215 2.54 3.40 -8.43
CA GLU A 215 3.42 3.64 -9.57
C GLU A 215 4.74 2.90 -9.31
N VAL A 216 4.91 1.74 -9.93
CA VAL A 216 6.11 0.92 -9.75
C VAL A 216 6.93 0.96 -11.04
N ASN A 217 8.14 1.54 -10.93
CA ASN A 217 9.04 1.69 -12.05
C ASN A 217 10.16 0.63 -12.01
N HIS A 218 10.60 0.20 -13.19
CA HIS A 218 11.74 -0.72 -13.34
C HIS A 218 11.55 -2.11 -12.68
N TYR A 219 10.31 -2.53 -12.48
CA TYR A 219 10.02 -3.88 -12.02
C TYR A 219 9.97 -4.83 -13.21
N ASN A 220 10.90 -5.77 -13.25
CA ASN A 220 11.12 -6.68 -14.39
C ASN A 220 10.69 -8.13 -14.07
N SER A 221 9.70 -8.28 -13.18
CA SER A 221 9.07 -9.55 -12.85
C SER A 221 7.55 -9.39 -12.85
N SER A 222 6.80 -10.49 -12.79
CA SER A 222 5.34 -10.46 -12.72
C SER A 222 4.81 -11.09 -11.43
N LEU A 223 3.60 -10.69 -11.02
CA LEU A 223 2.94 -11.20 -9.82
C LEU A 223 2.09 -12.46 -10.10
N VAL A 224 2.45 -13.24 -11.13
CA VAL A 224 1.71 -14.46 -11.48
C VAL A 224 2.01 -15.60 -10.52
N THR A 225 0.97 -16.30 -10.05
CA THR A 225 1.12 -17.59 -9.37
C THR A 225 0.97 -18.71 -10.38
N LEU A 226 1.93 -19.60 -10.47
CA LEU A 226 1.80 -20.82 -11.27
C LEU A 226 0.85 -21.79 -10.59
N THR A 227 -0.34 -21.96 -11.13
CA THR A 227 -1.25 -23.04 -10.72
C THR A 227 -0.96 -24.28 -11.55
N GLY A 228 -0.63 -25.40 -10.90
CA GLY A 228 -0.63 -26.68 -11.59
C GLY A 228 0.39 -27.70 -11.14
N VAL A 229 1.21 -27.45 -10.14
CA VAL A 229 2.06 -28.50 -9.54
C VAL A 229 1.66 -28.68 -8.08
N THR A 230 0.62 -29.48 -7.83
CA THR A 230 0.38 -30.00 -6.51
C THR A 230 1.40 -31.12 -6.27
N SER A 231 2.53 -30.80 -5.72
CA SER A 231 3.26 -31.80 -4.95
C SER A 231 2.49 -32.00 -3.65
N SER A 232 2.49 -33.21 -3.13
CA SER A 232 1.83 -33.57 -1.86
C SER A 232 2.35 -32.82 -0.64
N SER A 233 3.05 -31.72 -0.81
CA SER A 233 3.75 -30.94 0.23
C SER A 233 3.74 -29.44 0.06
N GLY A 234 2.91 -28.86 -0.81
CA GLY A 234 2.78 -27.39 -0.83
C GLY A 234 2.81 -26.75 -2.21
N PHE A 235 2.36 -25.54 -2.24
CA PHE A 235 2.37 -24.61 -3.37
C PHE A 235 3.82 -24.35 -3.82
N VAL A 236 4.09 -24.53 -5.10
CA VAL A 236 5.34 -24.05 -5.70
C VAL A 236 5.04 -22.70 -6.36
N VAL A 237 5.62 -21.64 -5.81
CA VAL A 237 5.68 -20.35 -6.48
C VAL A 237 6.94 -20.37 -7.34
N GLU A 238 6.80 -20.43 -8.65
CA GLU A 238 7.92 -20.22 -9.55
C GLU A 238 7.88 -18.79 -10.10
N SER A 239 9.01 -18.11 -10.12
CA SER A 239 9.14 -16.81 -10.75
C SER A 239 8.85 -16.91 -12.26
N GLY A 240 8.10 -15.95 -12.77
CA GLY A 240 7.39 -16.00 -14.07
C GLY A 240 8.20 -16.12 -15.35
N THR A 241 9.44 -16.57 -15.33
CA THR A 241 10.29 -16.61 -16.54
C THR A 241 10.36 -17.95 -17.25
N ASN A 242 9.68 -19.03 -16.78
CA ASN A 242 9.81 -20.35 -17.41
C ASN A 242 8.56 -21.24 -17.32
N LEU A 243 7.39 -20.72 -17.72
CA LEU A 243 6.16 -21.49 -17.86
C LEU A 243 6.28 -22.69 -18.82
N LEU A 244 7.19 -22.62 -19.80
CA LEU A 244 7.34 -23.66 -20.81
C LEU A 244 8.23 -24.83 -20.39
N ALA A 245 9.14 -24.63 -19.44
CA ALA A 245 10.05 -25.69 -18.98
C ALA A 245 9.37 -26.68 -18.03
N GLY A 246 8.46 -26.18 -17.16
CA GLY A 246 7.71 -27.04 -16.22
C GLY A 246 6.67 -27.94 -16.90
N GLN A 247 6.01 -27.46 -17.95
CA GLN A 247 5.03 -28.26 -18.69
C GLN A 247 5.67 -29.39 -19.48
N ASN A 248 6.87 -29.23 -19.99
CA ASN A 248 7.58 -30.28 -20.72
C ASN A 248 8.11 -31.38 -19.82
N ALA A 249 8.45 -31.10 -18.56
CA ALA A 249 8.90 -32.10 -17.62
C ALA A 249 7.77 -33.03 -17.12
N ALA A 250 6.55 -32.51 -16.96
CA ALA A 250 5.38 -33.29 -16.54
C ALA A 250 4.90 -34.27 -17.63
N ASN A 251 5.02 -33.87 -18.93
CA ASN A 251 4.60 -34.73 -20.04
C ASN A 251 5.59 -35.86 -20.37
N THR A 252 6.86 -35.75 -19.97
CA THR A 252 7.84 -36.81 -20.19
C THR A 252 7.80 -37.91 -19.12
N ALA A 253 7.28 -37.62 -17.94
CA ALA A 253 7.13 -38.64 -16.86
C ALA A 253 5.88 -39.51 -17.03
N SER A 254 4.95 -39.16 -17.90
CA SER A 254 3.67 -39.90 -18.11
C SER A 254 3.76 -40.95 -19.25
N ASN A 255 4.89 -41.03 -20.00
CA ASN A 255 5.07 -41.94 -21.13
C ASN A 255 6.29 -42.87 -21.00
N ALA A 256 6.71 -43.21 -19.78
CA ALA A 256 7.74 -44.20 -19.51
C ALA A 256 7.18 -45.37 -18.68
#